data_a5cf506f01d6ec64f8586393d4a6b4c4
#
_entry.id   a5cf506f01d6ec64f8586393d4a6b4c4
#
_cell.length_a   1.000
_cell.length_b   1.000
_cell.length_c   1.000
_cell.angle_alpha   90.00
_cell.angle_beta   90.00
_cell.angle_gamma   90.00
#
_symmetry.space_group_name_H-M   'P 1'
#
loop_
_entity.id
_entity.type
_entity.pdbx_description
1 polymer ?
#
loop_
_entity_poly.entity_id
_entity_poly.type
_entity_poly.pdbx_seq_one_letter_code
_entity_poly.pdbx_strand_id
1 'polypeptide(L)' 'MYEATVVGFRHNKGTYNGVDYENYKVHVVCNAEDPDHTGQKVMEVKVPAKMKYVPRVGDLVELYYGPNGLERVVPVC' A
#
# COMPACT_ATOMS: atom_id res chain seq x y z
N MET A 1 -3.97 12.63 -0.37
CA MET A 1 -3.60 11.81 0.80
C MET A 1 -4.75 10.89 1.16
N TYR A 2 -4.48 9.63 1.35
CA TYR A 2 -5.47 8.66 1.80
C TYR A 2 -4.98 8.02 3.09
N GLU A 3 -5.87 7.93 4.07
CA GLU A 3 -5.61 7.25 5.32
C GLU A 3 -6.25 5.86 5.25
N ALA A 4 -5.46 4.83 5.52
CA ALA A 4 -5.91 3.45 5.36
C ALA A 4 -5.31 2.55 6.43
N THR A 5 -5.99 1.43 6.70
CA THR A 5 -5.53 0.43 7.66
C THR A 5 -5.06 -0.81 6.91
N VAL A 6 -3.87 -1.28 7.24
CA VAL A 6 -3.30 -2.50 6.64
C VAL A 6 -3.98 -3.71 7.25
N VAL A 7 -4.59 -4.53 6.40
CA VAL A 7 -5.27 -5.77 6.84
C VAL A 7 -4.54 -7.03 6.39
N GLY A 8 -3.56 -6.90 5.49
CA GLY A 8 -2.73 -8.01 5.04
C GLY A 8 -1.68 -7.52 4.08
N PHE A 9 -0.67 -8.34 3.85
CA PHE A 9 0.35 -8.01 2.86
C PHE A 9 1.05 -9.26 2.38
N ARG A 10 1.72 -9.15 1.23
CA ARG A 10 2.53 -10.22 0.67
C ARG A 10 3.89 -9.64 0.28
N HIS A 11 4.95 -10.30 0.73
CA HIS A 11 6.31 -9.95 0.34
C HIS A 11 6.68 -10.70 -0.94
N ASN A 12 6.95 -9.98 -2.00
CA ASN A 12 7.39 -10.53 -3.27
C ASN A 12 8.86 -10.25 -3.48
N LYS A 13 9.64 -11.29 -3.73
CA LYS A 13 11.06 -11.18 -3.99
C LYS A 13 11.44 -12.22 -5.04
N GLY A 14 12.26 -11.82 -5.99
CA GLY A 14 12.70 -12.73 -7.03
C GLY A 14 13.66 -12.08 -8.01
N THR A 15 13.92 -12.82 -9.09
CA THR A 15 14.81 -12.36 -10.16
C THR A 15 14.09 -12.53 -11.49
N TYR A 16 14.13 -11.50 -12.31
CA TYR A 16 13.55 -11.52 -13.65
C TYR A 16 14.53 -10.89 -14.62
N ASN A 17 14.88 -11.64 -15.69
CA ASN A 17 15.87 -11.22 -16.70
C ASN A 17 17.20 -10.73 -16.10
N GLY A 18 17.68 -11.43 -15.06
CA GLY A 18 18.94 -11.07 -14.40
C GLY A 18 18.85 -9.88 -13.45
N VAL A 19 17.66 -9.33 -13.24
CA VAL A 19 17.43 -8.20 -12.36
C VAL A 19 16.64 -8.66 -11.14
N ASP A 20 17.19 -8.41 -9.95
CA ASP A 20 16.51 -8.72 -8.70
C ASP A 20 15.41 -7.70 -8.44
N TYR A 21 14.26 -8.19 -7.97
CA TYR A 21 13.17 -7.31 -7.57
C TYR A 21 12.70 -7.67 -6.17
N GLU A 22 12.21 -6.67 -5.46
CA GLU A 22 11.59 -6.85 -4.15
C GLU A 22 10.51 -5.81 -3.97
N ASN A 23 9.33 -6.24 -3.56
CA ASN A 23 8.23 -5.33 -3.25
C ASN A 23 7.25 -6.00 -2.30
N TYR A 24 6.33 -5.20 -1.77
CA TYR A 24 5.23 -5.67 -0.96
C TYR A 24 3.92 -5.35 -1.66
N LYS A 25 3.02 -6.32 -1.70
CA LYS A 25 1.62 -6.06 -2.05
C LYS A 25 0.86 -5.92 -0.76
N VAL A 26 0.40 -4.72 -0.48
CA VAL A 26 -0.25 -4.38 0.79
C VAL A 26 -1.75 -4.22 0.55
N HIS A 27 -2.54 -4.94 1.33
CA HIS A 27 -3.99 -4.84 1.27
C HIS A 27 -4.46 -3.92 2.38
N VAL A 28 -5.17 -2.86 2.01
CA VAL A 28 -5.62 -1.85 2.96
C VAL A 28 -7.12 -1.63 2.82
N VAL A 29 -7.74 -1.18 3.90
CA VAL A 29 -9.12 -0.72 3.88
C VAL A 29 -9.16 0.76 4.21
N CYS A 30 -10.01 1.49 3.51
CA CYS A 30 -10.18 2.91 3.73
C CYS A 30 -11.64 3.29 3.49
N ASN A 31 -12.00 4.50 3.92
CA ASN A 31 -13.33 5.01 3.65
C ASN A 31 -13.44 5.36 2.16
N ALA A 32 -14.53 4.96 1.54
CA ALA A 32 -14.78 5.29 0.15
C ALA A 32 -15.30 6.72 0.05
N GLU A 33 -14.82 7.46 -0.96
CA GLU A 33 -15.30 8.81 -1.25
C GLU A 33 -16.48 8.81 -2.20
N ASP A 34 -16.80 7.65 -2.78
CA ASP A 34 -17.90 7.48 -3.72
C ASP A 34 -19.24 7.47 -2.97
N PRO A 35 -20.19 8.39 -3.29
CA PRO A 35 -21.47 8.43 -2.60
C PRO A 35 -22.33 7.19 -2.81
N ASP A 36 -22.08 6.42 -3.88
CA ASP A 36 -22.80 5.19 -4.14
C ASP A 36 -22.23 3.98 -3.43
N HIS A 37 -21.10 4.14 -2.76
CA HIS A 37 -20.41 3.06 -2.05
C HIS A 37 -20.89 3.00 -0.60
N THR A 38 -21.22 1.81 -0.14
CA THR A 38 -21.61 1.57 1.25
C THR A 38 -20.51 0.79 1.95
N GLY A 39 -20.03 1.32 3.09
CA GLY A 39 -18.99 0.67 3.89
C GLY A 39 -17.59 1.11 3.48
N GLN A 40 -16.61 0.26 3.76
CA GLN A 40 -15.21 0.54 3.48
C GLN A 40 -14.79 -0.02 2.13
N LYS A 41 -13.80 0.64 1.54
CA LYS A 41 -13.19 0.22 0.28
C LYS A 41 -11.93 -0.58 0.57
N VAL A 42 -11.74 -1.67 -0.15
CA VAL A 42 -10.52 -2.48 -0.08
C VAL A 42 -9.63 -2.14 -1.26
N MET A 43 -8.37 -1.85 -1.00
CA MET A 43 -7.40 -1.52 -2.04
C MET A 43 -6.16 -2.39 -1.92
N GLU A 44 -5.54 -2.69 -3.05
CA GLU A 44 -4.22 -3.31 -3.10
C GLU A 44 -3.21 -2.26 -3.55
N VAL A 45 -2.15 -2.11 -2.78
CA VAL A 45 -1.11 -1.12 -3.05
C VAL A 45 0.22 -1.83 -3.17
N LYS A 46 0.95 -1.55 -4.23
CA LYS A 46 2.29 -2.09 -4.43
C LYS A 46 3.32 -1.11 -3.86
N VAL A 47 4.06 -1.58 -2.87
CA VAL A 47 5.08 -0.77 -2.20
C VAL A 47 6.46 -1.31 -2.57
N PRO A 48 7.25 -0.60 -3.38
CA PRO A 48 8.62 -1.02 -3.69
C PRO A 48 9.51 -1.00 -2.44
N ALA A 49 10.46 -1.91 -2.38
CA ALA A 49 11.39 -1.97 -1.25
C ALA A 49 12.16 -0.66 -1.03
N LYS A 50 12.38 0.10 -2.09
CA LYS A 50 13.07 1.40 -2.02
C LYS A 50 12.34 2.42 -1.14
N MET A 51 11.06 2.22 -0.87
CA MET A 51 10.30 3.11 0.02
C MET A 51 10.60 2.89 1.49
N LYS A 52 11.35 1.83 1.81
CA LYS A 52 11.76 1.50 3.18
C LYS A 52 10.62 1.35 4.18
N TYR A 53 9.42 1.10 3.69
CA TYR A 53 8.28 0.81 4.53
C TYR A 53 8.10 -0.70 4.64
N VAL A 54 8.08 -1.21 5.86
CA VAL A 54 7.80 -2.62 6.14
C VAL A 54 6.38 -2.70 6.67
N PRO A 55 5.45 -3.32 5.91
CA PRO A 55 4.06 -3.38 6.35
C PRO A 55 3.86 -4.26 7.58
N ARG A 56 2.86 -3.90 8.39
CA ARG A 56 2.40 -4.69 9.52
C ARG A 56 0.90 -4.69 9.54
N VAL A 57 0.29 -5.84 9.80
CA VAL A 57 -1.16 -5.93 9.91
C VAL A 57 -1.63 -5.08 11.09
N GLY A 58 -2.63 -4.24 10.85
CA GLY A 58 -3.15 -3.32 11.84
C GLY A 58 -2.58 -1.91 11.79
N ASP A 59 -1.54 -1.68 10.98
CA ASP A 59 -0.97 -0.34 10.84
C ASP A 59 -1.96 0.63 10.22
N LEU A 60 -2.02 1.83 10.77
CA LEU A 60 -2.68 2.95 10.13
C LEU A 60 -1.63 3.71 9.34
N VAL A 61 -1.86 3.89 8.05
CA VAL A 61 -0.89 4.52 7.15
C VAL A 61 -1.54 5.63 6.35
N GLU A 62 -0.72 6.58 5.92
CA GLU A 62 -1.11 7.60 4.97
C GLU A 62 -0.47 7.30 3.63
N LEU A 63 -1.28 7.28 2.58
CA LEU A 63 -0.84 7.01 1.22
C LEU A 63 -0.77 8.33 0.44
N TYR A 64 0.39 8.62 -0.14
CA TYR A 64 0.61 9.82 -0.93
C TYR A 64 0.81 9.44 -2.38
N TYR A 65 -0.05 9.95 -3.25
CA TYR A 65 0.01 9.69 -4.68
C TYR A 65 0.49 10.91 -5.44
N GLY A 66 1.26 10.67 -6.49
CA GLY A 66 1.72 11.69 -7.40
C GLY A 66 1.33 11.35 -8.84
N PRO A 67 1.89 12.08 -9.83
CA PRO A 67 1.55 11.86 -11.24
C PRO A 67 1.84 10.46 -11.75
N ASN A 68 2.79 9.77 -11.13
CA ASN A 68 3.21 8.42 -11.54
C ASN A 68 2.69 7.32 -10.61
N GLY A 69 1.68 7.61 -9.78
CA GLY A 69 1.10 6.65 -8.85
C GLY A 69 1.57 6.88 -7.42
N LEU A 70 1.67 5.80 -6.66
CA LEU A 70 2.05 5.89 -5.24
C LEU A 70 3.48 6.37 -5.08
N GLU A 71 3.66 7.47 -4.36
CA GLU A 71 4.97 8.05 -4.09
C GLU A 71 5.50 7.72 -2.71
N ARG A 72 4.63 7.63 -1.72
CA ARG A 72 5.06 7.47 -0.34
C ARG A 72 3.99 6.82 0.51
N VAL A 73 4.43 5.97 1.44
CA VAL A 73 3.58 5.40 2.49
C VAL A 73 4.18 5.79 3.83
N VAL A 74 3.39 6.43 4.67
CA VAL A 74 3.85 6.92 5.97
C VAL A 74 3.02 6.28 7.07
N PRO A 75 3.64 5.52 7.99
CA PRO A 75 2.90 5.01 9.15
C PRO A 75 2.52 6.16 10.08
N VAL A 76 1.30 6.12 10.59
CA VAL A 76 0.75 7.21 11.41
C VAL A 76 1.14 7.09 12.87
N CYS A 77 1.50 5.93 13.34
CA CYS A 77 1.90 5.79 14.73
C CYS A 77 3.17 5.06 14.89
#